data_ed2a36993faa60b096d6373a485a7177
#
_entry.id   ed2a36993faa60b096d6373a485a7177
#
_cell.length_a   1.000
_cell.length_b   1.000
_cell.length_c   1.000
_cell.angle_alpha   90.00
_cell.angle_beta   90.00
_cell.angle_gamma   90.00
#
_symmetry.space_group_name_H-M   'P 1'
#
loop_
_entity.id
_entity.type
_entity.pdbx_description
1 polymer ?
#
loop_
_entity_poly.entity_id
_entity_poly.type
_entity_poly.pdbx_seq_one_letter_code
_entity_poly.pdbx_strand_id
1 'polypeptide(L)'
;MTARAARAAAKRSSAGPFFLTLCFLLQACASPATSPSAAPRPEIAQRVTALLPADVLLFGEQHDAPEHHQLERALVLELTQRAQLAALVIEMAEQGRDTSGLGRDASEAAVQQALAWNDSGWDWQDYGPVVMAAVRNGVPVLGANLAREGIRAAMGRTVLDAHLGAASLAEQQENIREGHCRLLPESQIAPMTRIQIARDAAMADTLARAAQPGKTVLLVAGGGHVLRGLGVPTHLPPLLRTRVVLAVAGTAASSKPSNVDFVWETPPLPPVDRCADLRRPRVN
;
A
#
# COMPACT_ATOMS: atom_id res chain seq x y z
N MET A 1 -70.71 -19.15 22.72
CA MET A 1 -71.74 -18.55 23.61
C MET A 1 -71.45 -17.06 23.66
N THR A 2 -72.46 -16.33 23.11
CA THR A 2 -72.97 -15.02 23.41
C THR A 2 -71.98 -13.81 23.35
N ALA A 3 -71.95 -12.94 22.33
CA ALA A 3 -72.98 -12.01 21.84
C ALA A 3 -73.37 -10.86 22.82
N ARG A 4 -73.05 -9.61 22.40
CA ARG A 4 -73.90 -8.39 22.38
C ARG A 4 -72.99 -7.16 22.26
N ALA A 5 -72.99 -6.39 21.23
CA ALA A 5 -73.93 -5.55 20.53
C ALA A 5 -74.39 -4.30 21.32
N ALA A 6 -74.30 -3.20 20.65
CA ALA A 6 -75.11 -1.97 20.54
C ALA A 6 -74.63 -0.78 21.39
N ARG A 7 -74.65 0.47 21.02
CA ARG A 7 -75.33 1.31 20.02
C ARG A 7 -74.79 2.75 20.15
N ALA A 8 -74.47 3.33 19.06
CA ALA A 8 -74.93 4.61 18.53
C ALA A 8 -75.43 5.73 19.43
N ALA A 9 -74.89 6.93 19.30
CA ALA A 9 -75.62 8.20 19.33
C ALA A 9 -74.82 9.27 18.53
N ALA A 10 -75.52 9.81 17.55
CA ALA A 10 -75.12 10.96 16.77
C ALA A 10 -75.51 12.26 17.42
N LYS A 11 -74.79 13.35 17.29
CA LYS A 11 -75.29 14.73 17.21
C LYS A 11 -74.32 15.71 16.60
N ARG A 12 -74.62 16.17 15.41
CA ARG A 12 -74.76 17.53 14.81
C ARG A 12 -73.70 18.59 15.16
N SER A 13 -72.92 18.96 14.18
CA SER A 13 -73.06 20.16 13.32
C SER A 13 -72.73 21.50 13.99
N SER A 14 -71.59 22.11 13.66
CA SER A 14 -71.51 23.57 13.45
C SER A 14 -70.37 23.86 12.46
N ALA A 15 -70.74 24.59 11.39
CA ALA A 15 -69.84 25.06 10.33
C ALA A 15 -69.06 26.30 10.80
N GLY A 16 -67.78 26.31 10.54
CA GLY A 16 -66.86 27.47 10.63
C GLY A 16 -65.95 27.51 9.46
N PRO A 17 -65.50 28.68 9.00
CA PRO A 17 -65.07 28.89 7.64
C PRO A 17 -63.66 28.34 7.35
N PHE A 18 -63.54 27.82 6.13
CA PHE A 18 -62.33 27.37 5.49
C PHE A 18 -61.27 28.52 5.35
N PHE A 19 -60.15 28.44 6.07
CA PHE A 19 -58.91 29.10 5.69
C PHE A 19 -58.05 28.11 4.94
N LEU A 20 -57.99 28.30 3.62
CA LEU A 20 -57.10 27.57 2.73
C LEU A 20 -55.64 28.08 2.95
N THR A 21 -54.90 27.43 3.83
CA THR A 21 -53.44 27.69 3.94
C THR A 21 -52.72 26.85 2.88
N LEU A 22 -52.32 27.50 1.80
CA LEU A 22 -51.51 26.93 0.72
C LEU A 22 -50.09 26.68 1.24
N CYS A 23 -49.80 25.47 1.71
CA CYS A 23 -48.44 25.04 2.02
C CYS A 23 -47.69 24.77 0.70
N PHE A 24 -46.83 25.73 0.32
CA PHE A 24 -45.78 25.50 -0.69
C PHE A 24 -44.78 24.51 -0.12
N LEU A 25 -44.86 23.24 -0.52
CA LEU A 25 -43.78 22.26 -0.35
C LEU A 25 -42.62 22.62 -1.30
N LEU A 26 -41.64 23.31 -0.76
CA LEU A 26 -40.34 23.43 -1.39
C LEU A 26 -39.66 22.05 -1.38
N GLN A 27 -39.83 21.28 -2.44
CA GLN A 27 -39.00 20.10 -2.70
C GLN A 27 -37.56 20.59 -3.02
N ALA A 28 -36.71 20.59 -2.02
CA ALA A 28 -35.28 20.72 -2.21
C ALA A 28 -34.79 19.44 -2.92
N CYS A 29 -34.55 19.51 -4.22
CA CYS A 29 -33.77 18.50 -4.94
C CYS A 29 -32.37 18.50 -4.34
N ALA A 30 -32.10 17.57 -3.43
CA ALA A 30 -30.74 17.25 -3.00
C ALA A 30 -30.05 16.54 -4.19
N SER A 31 -29.28 17.28 -4.97
CA SER A 31 -28.35 16.70 -5.93
C SER A 31 -27.36 15.82 -5.17
N PRO A 32 -27.11 14.57 -5.60
CA PRO A 32 -26.07 13.77 -4.99
C PRO A 32 -24.74 14.53 -5.15
N ALA A 33 -24.08 14.79 -4.04
CA ALA A 33 -22.74 15.34 -4.03
C ALA A 33 -21.82 14.31 -4.71
N THR A 34 -21.51 14.52 -5.97
CA THR A 34 -20.40 13.85 -6.65
C THR A 34 -19.14 14.25 -5.90
N SER A 35 -18.56 13.31 -5.15
CA SER A 35 -17.22 13.48 -4.59
C SER A 35 -16.29 13.90 -5.71
N PRO A 36 -15.51 14.98 -5.58
CA PRO A 36 -14.59 15.38 -6.61
C PRO A 36 -13.59 14.26 -6.80
N SER A 37 -13.61 13.62 -7.97
CA SER A 37 -12.48 12.81 -8.45
C SER A 37 -11.27 13.73 -8.38
N ALA A 38 -10.34 13.45 -7.46
CA ALA A 38 -9.15 14.27 -7.28
C ALA A 38 -8.39 14.27 -8.62
N ALA A 39 -8.47 15.38 -9.34
CA ALA A 39 -7.67 15.60 -10.54
C ALA A 39 -6.19 15.37 -10.16
N PRO A 40 -5.40 14.69 -11.01
CA PRO A 40 -3.99 14.47 -10.75
C PRO A 40 -3.33 15.82 -10.49
N ARG A 41 -2.61 15.92 -9.37
CA ARG A 41 -1.85 17.14 -9.07
C ARG A 41 -0.83 17.32 -10.19
N PRO A 42 -0.69 18.50 -10.82
CA PRO A 42 0.26 18.72 -11.91
C PRO A 42 1.67 18.23 -11.59
N GLU A 43 2.04 18.30 -10.33
CA GLU A 43 3.31 17.84 -9.81
C GLU A 43 3.54 16.33 -9.97
N ILE A 44 2.55 15.47 -9.69
CA ILE A 44 2.73 14.02 -9.83
C ILE A 44 2.87 13.62 -11.30
N ALA A 45 2.14 14.27 -12.20
CA ALA A 45 2.24 14.02 -13.63
C ALA A 45 3.66 14.32 -14.18
N GLN A 46 4.29 15.41 -13.71
CA GLN A 46 5.67 15.75 -14.06
C GLN A 46 6.66 14.73 -13.49
N ARG A 47 6.50 14.35 -12.21
CA ARG A 47 7.34 13.35 -11.55
C ARG A 47 7.26 12.01 -12.29
N VAL A 48 6.07 11.54 -12.65
CA VAL A 48 5.89 10.30 -13.41
C VAL A 48 6.53 10.39 -14.80
N THR A 49 6.42 11.54 -15.47
CA THR A 49 7.07 11.74 -16.77
C THR A 49 8.60 11.59 -16.68
N ALA A 50 9.22 12.06 -15.59
CA ALA A 50 10.66 11.92 -15.36
C ALA A 50 11.08 10.47 -15.05
N LEU A 51 10.16 9.63 -14.56
CA LEU A 51 10.42 8.21 -14.26
C LEU A 51 10.35 7.32 -15.50
N LEU A 52 9.61 7.73 -16.52
CA LEU A 52 9.33 6.90 -17.70
C LEU A 52 10.28 7.20 -18.86
N PRO A 53 10.55 6.22 -19.75
CA PRO A 53 10.05 4.84 -19.68
C PRO A 53 10.78 3.99 -18.64
N ALA A 54 10.03 3.13 -17.95
CA ALA A 54 10.54 2.12 -17.03
C ALA A 54 9.73 0.83 -17.18
N ASP A 55 10.39 -0.32 -17.13
CA ASP A 55 9.71 -1.61 -17.08
C ASP A 55 9.32 -1.96 -15.64
N VAL A 56 10.15 -1.53 -14.67
CA VAL A 56 9.94 -1.66 -13.24
C VAL A 56 10.17 -0.32 -12.55
N LEU A 57 9.22 0.11 -11.76
CA LEU A 57 9.32 1.26 -10.89
C LEU A 57 9.24 0.78 -9.44
N LEU A 58 10.30 1.03 -8.68
CA LEU A 58 10.39 0.69 -7.25
C LEU A 58 10.17 1.96 -6.44
N PHE A 59 9.13 1.96 -5.62
CA PHE A 59 8.81 3.03 -4.69
C PHE A 59 9.09 2.55 -3.26
N GLY A 60 10.11 3.13 -2.65
CA GLY A 60 10.52 2.86 -1.28
C GLY A 60 9.87 3.85 -0.32
N GLU A 61 9.17 3.34 0.65
CA GLU A 61 8.42 4.14 1.62
C GLU A 61 8.98 4.04 3.05
N GLN A 62 8.46 4.89 3.94
CA GLN A 62 8.43 4.69 5.38
C GLN A 62 7.01 4.28 5.74
N HIS A 63 6.82 3.06 6.25
CA HIS A 63 5.51 2.44 6.47
C HIS A 63 4.56 3.22 7.38
N ASP A 64 5.09 4.10 8.23
CA ASP A 64 4.34 4.95 9.14
C ASP A 64 4.16 6.40 8.63
N ALA A 65 4.37 6.64 7.34
CA ALA A 65 4.27 7.96 6.73
C ALA A 65 3.00 8.09 5.86
N PRO A 66 1.91 8.72 6.35
CA PRO A 66 0.65 8.84 5.60
C PRO A 66 0.80 9.55 4.25
N GLU A 67 1.73 10.50 4.13
CA GLU A 67 2.01 11.20 2.87
C GLU A 67 2.64 10.28 1.84
N HIS A 68 3.38 9.22 2.25
CA HIS A 68 3.92 8.23 1.33
C HIS A 68 2.79 7.41 0.71
N HIS A 69 1.80 6.96 1.49
CA HIS A 69 0.62 6.24 0.99
C HIS A 69 -0.21 7.10 0.02
N GLN A 70 -0.26 8.44 0.25
CA GLN A 70 -0.90 9.36 -0.71
C GLN A 70 -0.11 9.45 -2.03
N LEU A 71 1.23 9.46 -1.99
CA LEU A 71 2.08 9.45 -3.18
C LEU A 71 1.94 8.14 -3.96
N GLU A 72 1.91 7.00 -3.28
CA GLU A 72 1.70 5.68 -3.88
C GLU A 72 0.36 5.61 -4.61
N ARG A 73 -0.71 6.03 -3.94
CA ARG A 73 -2.03 6.12 -4.56
C ARG A 73 -2.01 7.03 -5.78
N ALA A 74 -1.35 8.18 -5.70
CA ALA A 74 -1.24 9.13 -6.80
C ALA A 74 -0.44 8.54 -7.98
N LEU A 75 0.64 7.78 -7.70
CA LEU A 75 1.41 7.04 -8.72
C LEU A 75 0.55 6.00 -9.43
N VAL A 76 -0.21 5.19 -8.68
CA VAL A 76 -1.12 4.18 -9.24
C VAL A 76 -2.12 4.85 -10.18
N LEU A 77 -2.77 5.93 -9.74
CA LEU A 77 -3.78 6.65 -10.54
C LEU A 77 -3.16 7.25 -11.80
N GLU A 78 -2.01 7.92 -11.70
CA GLU A 78 -1.35 8.57 -12.83
C GLU A 78 -0.86 7.55 -13.87
N LEU A 79 -0.20 6.47 -13.44
CA LEU A 79 0.25 5.40 -14.34
C LEU A 79 -0.93 4.69 -15.02
N THR A 80 -2.04 4.51 -14.29
CA THR A 80 -3.26 3.92 -14.83
C THR A 80 -3.93 4.84 -15.86
N GLN A 81 -4.02 6.13 -15.56
CA GLN A 81 -4.58 7.14 -16.48
C GLN A 81 -3.81 7.20 -17.79
N ARG A 82 -2.50 6.97 -17.75
CA ARG A 82 -1.64 6.84 -18.93
C ARG A 82 -1.74 5.47 -19.62
N ALA A 83 -2.54 4.54 -19.10
CA ALA A 83 -2.60 3.15 -19.55
C ALA A 83 -1.24 2.41 -19.49
N GLN A 84 -0.34 2.85 -18.61
CA GLN A 84 1.03 2.34 -18.50
C GLN A 84 1.23 1.37 -17.34
N LEU A 85 0.32 1.28 -16.35
CA LEU A 85 0.47 0.36 -15.24
C LEU A 85 0.07 -1.07 -15.64
N ALA A 86 1.02 -2.02 -15.55
CA ALA A 86 0.78 -3.44 -15.78
C ALA A 86 0.22 -4.14 -14.54
N ALA A 87 0.82 -3.86 -13.38
CA ALA A 87 0.45 -4.41 -12.07
C ALA A 87 0.95 -3.49 -10.95
N LEU A 88 0.26 -3.51 -9.82
CA LEU A 88 0.75 -3.03 -8.54
C LEU A 88 1.27 -4.24 -7.75
N VAL A 89 2.54 -4.22 -7.38
CA VAL A 89 3.20 -5.24 -6.55
C VAL A 89 3.43 -4.66 -5.16
N ILE A 90 3.08 -5.39 -4.11
CA ILE A 90 3.14 -4.88 -2.74
C ILE A 90 3.89 -5.85 -1.81
N GLU A 91 4.69 -5.29 -0.91
CA GLU A 91 5.33 -6.04 0.18
C GLU A 91 4.32 -6.54 1.21
N MET A 92 3.20 -5.85 1.42
CA MET A 92 2.23 -6.03 2.49
C MET A 92 1.42 -7.33 2.36
N ALA A 93 1.50 -8.01 1.22
CA ALA A 93 0.88 -9.31 0.98
C ALA A 93 1.91 -10.36 0.53
N GLU A 94 1.66 -11.62 0.87
CA GLU A 94 2.57 -12.73 0.53
C GLU A 94 2.56 -13.04 -0.97
N GLN A 95 3.70 -13.47 -1.48
CA GLN A 95 3.85 -13.94 -2.86
C GLN A 95 2.84 -15.05 -3.18
N GLY A 96 2.21 -14.96 -4.35
CA GLY A 96 1.17 -15.89 -4.79
C GLY A 96 -0.25 -15.49 -4.39
N ARG A 97 -0.42 -14.39 -3.64
CA ARG A 97 -1.72 -13.75 -3.40
C ARG A 97 -1.94 -12.65 -4.42
N ASP A 98 -3.11 -12.57 -5.03
CA ASP A 98 -3.39 -11.55 -6.03
C ASP A 98 -4.89 -11.27 -6.20
N THR A 99 -5.20 -10.18 -6.90
CA THR A 99 -6.56 -9.74 -7.20
C THR A 99 -6.97 -9.99 -8.66
N SER A 100 -6.20 -10.77 -9.43
CA SER A 100 -6.41 -10.93 -10.89
C SER A 100 -7.77 -11.53 -11.24
N GLY A 101 -8.38 -12.30 -10.33
CA GLY A 101 -9.71 -12.87 -10.50
C GLY A 101 -10.87 -11.95 -10.11
N LEU A 102 -10.60 -10.72 -9.64
CA LEU A 102 -11.62 -9.79 -9.14
C LEU A 102 -12.03 -8.76 -10.20
N GLY A 103 -13.32 -8.39 -10.19
CA GLY A 103 -13.84 -7.26 -10.98
C GLY A 103 -13.47 -5.91 -10.37
N ARG A 104 -13.63 -4.83 -11.16
CA ARG A 104 -13.40 -3.46 -10.73
C ARG A 104 -14.34 -2.99 -9.61
N ASP A 105 -15.47 -3.64 -9.46
CA ASP A 105 -16.51 -3.40 -8.46
C ASP A 105 -16.33 -4.24 -7.19
N ALA A 106 -15.25 -5.03 -7.11
CA ALA A 106 -14.97 -5.87 -5.95
C ALA A 106 -14.98 -5.05 -4.65
N SER A 107 -15.61 -5.60 -3.61
CA SER A 107 -15.60 -4.98 -2.28
C SER A 107 -14.21 -5.05 -1.64
N GLU A 108 -13.92 -4.15 -0.72
CA GLU A 108 -12.66 -4.17 0.04
C GLU A 108 -12.48 -5.51 0.76
N ALA A 109 -13.54 -6.07 1.35
CA ALA A 109 -13.48 -7.37 2.00
C ALA A 109 -13.09 -8.50 1.03
N ALA A 110 -13.57 -8.49 -0.22
CA ALA A 110 -13.17 -9.46 -1.23
C ALA A 110 -11.71 -9.32 -1.64
N VAL A 111 -11.22 -8.08 -1.73
CA VAL A 111 -9.82 -7.77 -2.04
C VAL A 111 -8.90 -8.20 -0.89
N GLN A 112 -9.25 -7.88 0.35
CA GLN A 112 -8.51 -8.33 1.54
C GLN A 112 -8.44 -9.86 1.61
N GLN A 113 -9.55 -10.53 1.33
CA GLN A 113 -9.59 -12.00 1.29
C GLN A 113 -8.68 -12.57 0.20
N ALA A 114 -8.70 -12.02 -1.02
CA ALA A 114 -7.86 -12.47 -2.14
C ALA A 114 -6.36 -12.29 -1.84
N LEU A 115 -5.99 -11.19 -1.18
CA LEU A 115 -4.62 -10.90 -0.76
C LEU A 115 -4.23 -11.63 0.54
N ALA A 116 -5.17 -12.32 1.21
CA ALA A 116 -4.99 -12.84 2.57
C ALA A 116 -4.44 -11.78 3.52
N TRP A 117 -5.04 -10.57 3.46
CA TRP A 117 -4.56 -9.38 4.15
C TRP A 117 -4.44 -9.60 5.66
N ASN A 118 -3.35 -9.11 6.25
CA ASN A 118 -3.06 -9.23 7.67
C ASN A 118 -3.03 -7.86 8.34
N ASP A 119 -4.19 -7.42 8.84
CA ASP A 119 -4.34 -6.13 9.53
C ASP A 119 -3.45 -5.96 10.77
N SER A 120 -3.04 -7.05 11.41
CA SER A 120 -2.12 -6.95 12.54
C SER A 120 -0.68 -6.61 12.14
N GLY A 121 -0.34 -6.79 10.88
CA GLY A 121 0.95 -6.42 10.32
C GLY A 121 0.91 -5.11 9.54
N TRP A 122 -0.21 -4.86 8.85
CA TRP A 122 -0.37 -3.75 7.90
C TRP A 122 -1.79 -3.21 8.00
N ASP A 123 -1.97 -2.02 8.54
CA ASP A 123 -3.30 -1.42 8.68
C ASP A 123 -3.94 -1.19 7.30
N TRP A 124 -5.12 -1.78 7.07
CA TRP A 124 -5.86 -1.59 5.82
C TRP A 124 -6.24 -0.13 5.56
N GLN A 125 -6.40 0.67 6.62
CA GLN A 125 -6.71 2.10 6.46
C GLN A 125 -5.59 2.86 5.73
N ASP A 126 -4.34 2.42 5.89
CA ASP A 126 -3.18 3.01 5.24
C ASP A 126 -3.05 2.54 3.78
N TYR A 127 -3.08 1.24 3.53
CA TYR A 127 -2.79 0.64 2.22
C TYR A 127 -4.03 0.37 1.36
N GLY A 128 -5.21 0.20 1.97
CA GLY A 128 -6.46 -0.04 1.25
C GLY A 128 -6.74 0.99 0.16
N PRO A 129 -6.56 2.30 0.39
CA PRO A 129 -6.75 3.33 -0.64
C PRO A 129 -5.83 3.16 -1.86
N VAL A 130 -4.60 2.67 -1.67
CA VAL A 130 -3.62 2.39 -2.74
C VAL A 130 -4.05 1.16 -3.53
N VAL A 131 -4.34 0.06 -2.82
CA VAL A 131 -4.78 -1.23 -3.38
C VAL A 131 -6.08 -1.05 -4.17
N MET A 132 -7.07 -0.41 -3.58
CA MET A 132 -8.37 -0.18 -4.22
C MET A 132 -8.28 0.76 -5.41
N ALA A 133 -7.32 1.71 -5.43
CA ALA A 133 -7.08 2.52 -6.62
C ALA A 133 -6.65 1.67 -7.81
N ALA A 134 -5.82 0.64 -7.63
CA ALA A 134 -5.44 -0.29 -8.67
C ALA A 134 -6.63 -1.17 -9.10
N VAL A 135 -7.31 -1.83 -8.16
CA VAL A 135 -8.43 -2.76 -8.43
C VAL A 135 -9.57 -2.06 -9.18
N ARG A 136 -10.00 -0.88 -8.72
CA ARG A 136 -11.08 -0.11 -9.36
C ARG A 136 -10.75 0.34 -10.79
N ASN A 137 -9.49 0.39 -11.12
CA ASN A 137 -9.02 0.69 -12.48
C ASN A 137 -8.70 -0.57 -13.29
N GLY A 138 -8.94 -1.77 -12.75
CA GLY A 138 -8.72 -3.05 -13.43
C GLY A 138 -7.24 -3.42 -13.55
N VAL A 139 -6.42 -2.88 -12.65
CA VAL A 139 -5.00 -3.24 -12.52
C VAL A 139 -4.87 -4.31 -11.44
N PRO A 140 -4.26 -5.47 -11.73
CA PRO A 140 -4.06 -6.49 -10.72
C PRO A 140 -3.09 -6.02 -9.64
N VAL A 141 -3.39 -6.39 -8.40
CA VAL A 141 -2.51 -6.23 -7.24
C VAL A 141 -1.93 -7.58 -6.88
N LEU A 142 -0.60 -7.65 -6.77
CA LEU A 142 0.13 -8.88 -6.54
C LEU A 142 0.90 -8.77 -5.22
N GLY A 143 0.67 -9.70 -4.31
CA GLY A 143 1.50 -9.87 -3.12
C GLY A 143 2.88 -10.37 -3.50
N ALA A 144 3.91 -9.88 -2.83
CA ALA A 144 5.28 -10.20 -3.20
C ALA A 144 6.22 -10.52 -2.02
N ASN A 145 5.76 -10.41 -0.79
CA ASN A 145 6.58 -10.76 0.36
C ASN A 145 6.87 -12.26 0.41
N LEU A 146 7.99 -12.62 1.00
CA LEU A 146 8.30 -14.02 1.29
C LEU A 146 7.18 -14.63 2.15
N ALA A 147 6.59 -15.72 1.68
CA ALA A 147 5.55 -16.41 2.43
C ALA A 147 6.06 -16.85 3.81
N ARG A 148 5.19 -16.80 4.81
CA ARG A 148 5.54 -17.09 6.22
C ARG A 148 6.25 -18.43 6.39
N GLU A 149 5.82 -19.44 5.64
CA GLU A 149 6.40 -20.79 5.64
C GLU A 149 7.86 -20.78 5.16
N GLY A 150 8.22 -19.86 4.26
CA GLY A 150 9.57 -19.70 3.71
C GLY A 150 10.57 -19.06 4.67
N ILE A 151 10.11 -18.31 5.68
CA ILE A 151 10.97 -17.52 6.59
C ILE A 151 11.97 -18.41 7.31
N ARG A 152 11.51 -19.50 7.93
CA ARG A 152 12.38 -20.44 8.66
C ARG A 152 13.41 -21.08 7.74
N ALA A 153 13.01 -21.47 6.54
CA ALA A 153 13.92 -22.02 5.55
C ALA A 153 14.98 -21.00 5.11
N ALA A 154 14.59 -19.76 4.90
CA ALA A 154 15.50 -18.67 4.52
C ALA A 154 16.59 -18.43 5.58
N MET A 155 16.25 -18.46 6.87
CA MET A 155 17.22 -18.31 7.97
C MET A 155 18.40 -19.30 7.86
N GLY A 156 18.13 -20.54 7.44
CA GLY A 156 19.14 -21.61 7.30
C GLY A 156 19.89 -21.62 5.97
N ARG A 157 19.47 -20.81 4.97
CA ARG A 157 20.03 -20.84 3.61
C ARG A 157 21.33 -20.03 3.49
N THR A 158 22.45 -20.60 3.95
CA THR A 158 23.76 -19.92 3.94
C THR A 158 24.24 -19.50 2.54
N VAL A 159 23.73 -20.12 1.48
CA VAL A 159 24.04 -19.68 0.09
C VAL A 159 23.61 -18.25 -0.18
N LEU A 160 22.64 -17.72 0.56
CA LEU A 160 22.20 -16.32 0.43
C LEU A 160 23.28 -15.31 0.90
N ASP A 161 24.20 -15.72 1.74
CA ASP A 161 25.31 -14.87 2.20
C ASP A 161 26.25 -14.47 1.07
N ALA A 162 26.27 -15.22 -0.03
CA ALA A 162 27.08 -14.95 -1.21
C ALA A 162 26.37 -14.07 -2.25
N HIS A 163 25.08 -13.71 -2.04
CA HIS A 163 24.32 -12.91 -3.00
C HIS A 163 24.83 -11.47 -3.10
N LEU A 164 25.16 -10.87 -1.97
CA LEU A 164 25.68 -9.52 -1.89
C LEU A 164 27.22 -9.55 -1.81
N GLY A 165 27.88 -8.55 -2.41
CA GLY A 165 29.32 -8.34 -2.18
C GLY A 165 29.58 -8.01 -0.70
N ALA A 166 30.81 -8.21 -0.24
CA ALA A 166 31.18 -8.12 1.17
C ALA A 166 30.77 -6.77 1.83
N ALA A 167 30.96 -5.65 1.13
CA ALA A 167 30.58 -4.33 1.64
C ALA A 167 29.05 -4.19 1.80
N SER A 168 28.28 -4.59 0.77
CA SER A 168 26.81 -4.56 0.81
C SER A 168 26.24 -5.53 1.85
N LEU A 169 26.86 -6.70 2.01
CA LEU A 169 26.46 -7.65 3.06
C LEU A 169 26.66 -7.05 4.45
N ALA A 170 27.80 -6.39 4.69
CA ALA A 170 28.09 -5.74 5.97
C ALA A 170 27.12 -4.58 6.22
N GLU A 171 26.79 -3.77 5.21
CA GLU A 171 25.80 -2.71 5.28
C GLU A 171 24.40 -3.28 5.62
N GLN A 172 23.97 -4.36 4.94
CA GLN A 172 22.69 -5.01 5.21
C GLN A 172 22.61 -5.56 6.64
N GLN A 173 23.72 -6.14 7.15
CA GLN A 173 23.80 -6.62 8.54
C GLN A 173 23.70 -5.46 9.53
N GLU A 174 24.29 -4.31 9.22
CA GLU A 174 24.17 -3.12 10.07
C GLU A 174 22.74 -2.58 10.06
N ASN A 175 22.10 -2.52 8.90
CA ASN A 175 20.68 -2.15 8.78
C ASN A 175 19.77 -3.08 9.62
N ILE A 176 20.07 -4.38 9.66
CA ILE A 176 19.37 -5.34 10.54
C ILE A 176 19.58 -4.99 12.01
N ARG A 177 20.82 -4.67 12.43
CA ARG A 177 21.07 -4.26 13.84
C ARG A 177 20.29 -3.00 14.20
N GLU A 178 20.35 -1.98 13.35
CA GLU A 178 19.66 -0.70 13.57
C GLU A 178 18.15 -0.86 13.56
N GLY A 179 17.57 -1.55 12.59
CA GLY A 179 16.13 -1.79 12.49
C GLY A 179 15.56 -2.59 13.66
N HIS A 180 16.41 -3.33 14.38
CA HIS A 180 16.04 -4.03 15.60
C HIS A 180 16.59 -3.33 16.88
N CYS A 181 16.93 -2.04 16.77
CA CYS A 181 17.37 -1.22 17.91
C CYS A 181 18.61 -1.77 18.61
N ARG A 182 19.45 -2.52 17.90
CA ARG A 182 20.63 -3.23 18.43
C ARG A 182 20.33 -4.19 19.58
N LEU A 183 19.08 -4.70 19.65
CA LEU A 183 18.64 -5.62 20.70
C LEU A 183 18.70 -7.10 20.27
N LEU A 184 18.95 -7.38 18.99
CA LEU A 184 19.15 -8.75 18.53
C LEU A 184 20.51 -9.30 19.01
N PRO A 185 20.55 -10.57 19.46
CA PRO A 185 21.83 -11.27 19.65
C PRO A 185 22.60 -11.33 18.33
N GLU A 186 23.92 -11.19 18.38
CA GLU A 186 24.77 -11.19 17.18
C GLU A 186 24.60 -12.48 16.34
N SER A 187 24.31 -13.61 17.00
CA SER A 187 24.01 -14.89 16.34
C SER A 187 22.75 -14.86 15.44
N GLN A 188 21.88 -13.86 15.61
CA GLN A 188 20.65 -13.70 14.82
C GLN A 188 20.84 -12.76 13.62
N ILE A 189 21.94 -12.01 13.55
CA ILE A 189 22.14 -11.01 12.48
C ILE A 189 22.20 -11.69 11.11
N ALA A 190 23.06 -12.69 10.92
CA ALA A 190 23.16 -13.39 9.64
C ALA A 190 21.85 -14.12 9.24
N PRO A 191 21.15 -14.86 10.14
CA PRO A 191 19.83 -15.40 9.84
C PRO A 191 18.79 -14.36 9.41
N MET A 192 18.71 -13.22 10.08
CA MET A 192 17.77 -12.14 9.73
C MET A 192 18.15 -11.47 8.40
N THR A 193 19.44 -11.30 8.12
CA THR A 193 19.93 -10.81 6.83
C THR A 193 19.50 -11.73 5.68
N ARG A 194 19.59 -13.05 5.87
CA ARG A 194 19.12 -14.03 4.85
C ARG A 194 17.62 -13.92 4.61
N ILE A 195 16.80 -13.68 5.64
CA ILE A 195 15.36 -13.42 5.46
C ILE A 195 15.16 -12.18 4.58
N GLN A 196 15.90 -11.11 4.83
CA GLN A 196 15.78 -9.87 4.04
C GLN A 196 16.13 -10.12 2.57
N ILE A 197 17.26 -10.78 2.30
CA ILE A 197 17.68 -11.15 0.93
C ILE A 197 16.61 -12.06 0.26
N ALA A 198 16.02 -12.98 1.00
CA ALA A 198 14.98 -13.86 0.46
C ALA A 198 13.67 -13.12 0.16
N ARG A 199 13.30 -12.10 0.94
CA ARG A 199 12.17 -11.20 0.65
C ARG A 199 12.42 -10.42 -0.63
N ASP A 200 13.61 -9.85 -0.78
CA ASP A 200 14.00 -9.11 -1.98
C ASP A 200 13.94 -10.00 -3.23
N ALA A 201 14.40 -11.24 -3.12
CA ALA A 201 14.31 -12.21 -4.20
C ALA A 201 12.86 -12.56 -4.58
N ALA A 202 11.96 -12.72 -3.59
CA ALA A 202 10.54 -12.99 -3.83
C ALA A 202 9.85 -11.82 -4.53
N MET A 203 10.13 -10.59 -4.09
CA MET A 203 9.62 -9.37 -4.73
C MET A 203 10.13 -9.22 -6.17
N ALA A 204 11.42 -9.43 -6.40
CA ALA A 204 12.03 -9.37 -7.72
C ALA A 204 11.44 -10.41 -8.69
N ASP A 205 11.22 -11.64 -8.22
CA ASP A 205 10.60 -12.70 -9.00
C ASP A 205 9.15 -12.35 -9.38
N THR A 206 8.36 -11.79 -8.46
CA THR A 206 7.01 -11.31 -8.76
C THR A 206 7.02 -10.18 -9.79
N LEU A 207 7.92 -9.21 -9.66
CA LEU A 207 8.09 -8.12 -10.62
C LEU A 207 8.46 -8.62 -12.02
N ALA A 208 9.44 -9.53 -12.08
CA ALA A 208 9.91 -10.08 -13.36
C ALA A 208 8.80 -10.84 -14.11
N ARG A 209 7.97 -11.61 -13.37
CA ARG A 209 6.81 -12.31 -13.97
C ARG A 209 5.69 -11.37 -14.41
N ALA A 210 5.52 -10.26 -13.71
CA ALA A 210 4.47 -9.27 -14.03
C ALA A 210 4.87 -8.31 -15.15
N ALA A 211 6.15 -8.23 -15.51
CA ALA A 211 6.66 -7.33 -16.53
C ALA A 211 6.01 -7.56 -17.90
N GLN A 212 5.58 -6.48 -18.55
CA GLN A 212 4.94 -6.50 -19.84
C GLN A 212 5.58 -5.45 -20.77
N PRO A 213 5.81 -5.78 -22.06
CA PRO A 213 6.36 -4.82 -23.01
C PRO A 213 5.55 -3.52 -23.07
N GLY A 214 6.23 -2.38 -22.94
CA GLY A 214 5.61 -1.06 -23.05
C GLY A 214 4.80 -0.62 -21.84
N LYS A 215 4.78 -1.41 -20.75
CA LYS A 215 4.12 -1.06 -19.49
C LYS A 215 5.10 -1.09 -18.31
N THR A 216 4.69 -0.51 -17.22
CA THR A 216 5.46 -0.44 -15.96
C THR A 216 4.79 -1.30 -14.91
N VAL A 217 5.57 -2.09 -14.18
CA VAL A 217 5.16 -2.72 -12.92
C VAL A 217 5.63 -1.84 -11.79
N LEU A 218 4.73 -1.46 -10.89
CA LEU A 218 5.05 -0.63 -9.71
C LEU A 218 5.18 -1.53 -8.49
N LEU A 219 6.34 -1.48 -7.80
CA LEU A 219 6.50 -2.02 -6.45
C LEU A 219 6.31 -0.91 -5.41
N VAL A 220 5.54 -1.22 -4.38
CA VAL A 220 5.48 -0.47 -3.12
C VAL A 220 6.04 -1.35 -2.02
N ALA A 221 7.13 -0.90 -1.39
CA ALA A 221 7.83 -1.63 -0.33
C ALA A 221 8.59 -0.66 0.58
N GLY A 222 9.03 -1.12 1.75
CA GLY A 222 9.89 -0.36 2.63
C GLY A 222 11.18 0.09 1.95
N GLY A 223 11.67 1.29 2.31
CA GLY A 223 12.79 1.94 1.64
C GLY A 223 14.06 1.09 1.51
N GLY A 224 14.34 0.21 2.48
CA GLY A 224 15.48 -0.70 2.43
C GLY A 224 15.44 -1.69 1.26
N HIS A 225 14.24 -2.13 0.86
CA HIS A 225 14.04 -3.10 -0.22
C HIS A 225 14.32 -2.53 -1.61
N VAL A 226 14.27 -1.21 -1.81
CA VAL A 226 14.44 -0.60 -3.13
C VAL A 226 15.86 -0.16 -3.45
N LEU A 227 16.78 -0.22 -2.49
CA LEU A 227 18.15 0.26 -2.65
C LEU A 227 18.95 -0.61 -3.64
N ARG A 228 19.58 0.04 -4.63
CA ARG A 228 20.22 -0.64 -5.77
C ARG A 228 21.35 -1.62 -5.40
N GLY A 229 22.03 -1.37 -4.31
CA GLY A 229 23.16 -2.21 -3.88
C GLY A 229 22.77 -3.28 -2.85
N LEU A 230 21.54 -3.28 -2.35
CA LEU A 230 21.12 -4.09 -1.20
C LEU A 230 19.87 -4.91 -1.47
N GLY A 231 18.84 -4.28 -2.06
CA GLY A 231 17.49 -4.80 -2.11
C GLY A 231 17.12 -5.48 -3.44
N VAL A 232 15.85 -5.40 -3.78
CA VAL A 232 15.19 -5.97 -4.96
C VAL A 232 15.96 -5.76 -6.27
N PRO A 233 16.58 -4.58 -6.54
CA PRO A 233 17.32 -4.39 -7.78
C PRO A 233 18.46 -5.39 -8.01
N THR A 234 19.04 -5.95 -6.94
CA THR A 234 20.14 -6.93 -7.05
C THR A 234 19.69 -8.29 -7.59
N HIS A 235 18.39 -8.54 -7.60
CA HIS A 235 17.76 -9.78 -8.05
C HIS A 235 17.02 -9.64 -9.40
N LEU A 236 16.83 -8.40 -9.88
CA LEU A 236 16.10 -8.18 -11.13
C LEU A 236 16.94 -8.56 -12.35
N PRO A 237 16.32 -9.12 -13.42
CA PRO A 237 16.96 -9.31 -14.69
C PRO A 237 17.57 -8.00 -15.23
N PRO A 238 18.84 -7.99 -15.68
CA PRO A 238 19.54 -6.75 -16.10
C PRO A 238 18.90 -6.06 -17.31
N LEU A 239 18.08 -6.77 -18.08
CA LEU A 239 17.36 -6.23 -19.24
C LEU A 239 16.17 -5.35 -18.86
N LEU A 240 15.64 -5.44 -17.63
CA LEU A 240 14.54 -4.61 -17.16
C LEU A 240 15.04 -3.21 -16.80
N ARG A 241 14.49 -2.21 -17.47
CA ARG A 241 14.76 -0.80 -17.14
C ARG A 241 14.11 -0.46 -15.81
N THR A 242 14.92 -0.40 -14.77
CA THR A 242 14.46 -0.16 -13.41
C THR A 242 14.68 1.30 -13.01
N ARG A 243 13.66 1.91 -12.39
CA ARG A 243 13.73 3.20 -11.73
C ARG A 243 13.44 3.03 -10.24
N VAL A 244 14.19 3.76 -9.42
CA VAL A 244 14.09 3.72 -7.96
C VAL A 244 13.74 5.10 -7.44
N VAL A 245 12.62 5.20 -6.73
CA VAL A 245 12.20 6.36 -5.95
C VAL A 245 12.28 6.00 -4.48
N LEU A 246 12.93 6.82 -3.67
CA LEU A 246 12.90 6.73 -2.23
C LEU A 246 12.10 7.91 -1.68
N ALA A 247 11.00 7.64 -1.00
CA ALA A 247 10.26 8.64 -0.25
C ALA A 247 10.89 8.84 1.14
N VAL A 248 11.03 10.10 1.56
CA VAL A 248 11.66 10.47 2.82
C VAL A 248 10.78 11.48 3.54
N ALA A 249 10.33 11.15 4.74
CA ALA A 249 9.64 12.10 5.61
C ALA A 249 10.65 13.06 6.25
N GLY A 250 10.50 14.37 5.95
CA GLY A 250 11.49 15.39 6.28
C GLY A 250 12.43 15.68 5.10
N THR A 251 13.57 16.24 5.41
CA THR A 251 14.61 16.52 4.41
C THR A 251 15.57 15.36 4.29
N ALA A 252 15.82 14.91 3.06
CA ALA A 252 16.90 13.98 2.79
C ALA A 252 18.23 14.59 3.26
N ALA A 253 19.18 13.73 3.66
CA ALA A 253 20.55 14.16 3.91
C ALA A 253 21.07 14.98 2.72
N SER A 254 21.98 15.92 2.99
CA SER A 254 22.45 16.95 2.05
C SER A 254 22.92 16.43 0.69
N SER A 255 23.09 15.13 0.53
CA SER A 255 23.37 14.45 -0.74
C SER A 255 22.35 13.33 -0.97
N LYS A 256 21.79 13.30 -2.18
CA LYS A 256 20.95 12.18 -2.63
C LYS A 256 21.77 10.88 -2.50
N PRO A 257 21.22 9.81 -1.89
CA PRO A 257 21.88 8.51 -1.86
C PRO A 257 22.21 8.04 -3.29
N SER A 258 23.42 7.57 -3.51
CA SER A 258 23.91 7.12 -4.83
C SER A 258 23.17 5.88 -5.36
N ASN A 259 22.45 5.19 -4.49
CA ASN A 259 21.76 3.94 -4.75
C ASN A 259 20.26 4.08 -5.11
N VAL A 260 19.77 5.30 -5.41
CA VAL A 260 18.42 5.59 -5.90
C VAL A 260 18.44 6.60 -7.04
N ASP A 261 17.41 6.61 -7.91
CA ASP A 261 17.32 7.58 -9.00
C ASP A 261 16.70 8.90 -8.54
N PHE A 262 15.71 8.83 -7.66
CA PHE A 262 15.00 9.99 -7.16
C PHE A 262 14.76 9.89 -5.66
N VAL A 263 14.79 11.03 -4.99
CA VAL A 263 14.31 11.18 -3.62
C VAL A 263 13.09 12.10 -3.65
N TRP A 264 12.00 11.65 -3.04
CA TRP A 264 10.79 12.45 -2.89
C TRP A 264 10.58 12.79 -1.42
N GLU A 265 10.77 14.05 -1.10
CA GLU A 265 10.59 14.54 0.26
C GLU A 265 9.09 14.79 0.54
N THR A 266 8.67 14.45 1.73
CA THR A 266 7.35 14.73 2.30
C THR A 266 7.51 15.49 3.62
N PRO A 267 6.44 16.06 4.20
CA PRO A 267 6.52 16.65 5.52
C PRO A 267 7.13 15.70 6.55
N PRO A 268 7.89 16.21 7.52
CA PRO A 268 8.50 15.37 8.55
C PRO A 268 7.44 14.72 9.43
N LEU A 269 7.70 13.49 9.84
CA LEU A 269 6.90 12.82 10.85
C LEU A 269 7.18 13.40 12.24
N PRO A 270 6.18 13.36 13.14
CA PRO A 270 6.43 13.61 14.55
C PRO A 270 7.54 12.67 15.07
N PRO A 271 8.42 13.15 15.96
CA PRO A 271 9.45 12.28 16.52
C PRO A 271 8.82 11.16 17.36
N VAL A 272 9.09 9.92 16.97
CA VAL A 272 8.61 8.71 17.66
C VAL A 272 9.81 7.84 18.02
N ASP A 273 9.87 7.37 19.27
CA ASP A 273 10.84 6.34 19.65
C ASP A 273 10.36 4.96 19.20
N ARG A 274 10.72 4.60 17.96
CA ARG A 274 10.37 3.29 17.35
C ARG A 274 10.97 2.10 18.12
N CYS A 275 11.91 2.37 19.03
CA CYS A 275 12.54 1.33 19.85
C CYS A 275 11.87 1.14 21.21
N ALA A 276 10.95 2.00 21.60
CA ALA A 276 10.31 1.95 22.91
C ALA A 276 9.65 0.59 23.20
N ASP A 277 8.90 0.06 22.23
CA ASP A 277 8.19 -1.21 22.40
C ASP A 277 9.13 -2.41 22.45
N LEU A 278 10.23 -2.37 21.69
CA LEU A 278 11.25 -3.43 21.70
C LEU A 278 12.05 -3.49 23.00
N ARG A 279 12.14 -2.36 23.72
CA ARG A 279 12.83 -2.27 25.01
C ARG A 279 11.97 -2.72 26.21
N ARG A 280 10.64 -2.83 26.01
CA ARG A 280 9.75 -3.28 27.09
C ARG A 280 10.02 -4.75 27.42
N PRO A 281 10.18 -5.12 28.69
CA PRO A 281 10.27 -6.52 29.08
C PRO A 281 9.00 -7.25 28.61
N ARG A 282 9.17 -8.37 27.91
CA ARG A 282 8.03 -9.24 27.63
C ARG A 282 7.55 -9.80 28.97
N VAL A 283 6.37 -9.39 29.41
CA VAL A 283 5.71 -10.03 30.55
C VAL A 283 5.26 -11.41 30.05
N ASN A 284 5.93 -12.45 30.56
CA ASN A 284 5.58 -13.86 30.30
C ASN A 284 4.29 -14.22 31.01
#